data_d1488c3046c3a8b036611282df140838
#
_entry.id   d1488c3046c3a8b036611282df140838
#
_cell.length_a   1.000
_cell.length_b   1.000
_cell.length_c   1.000
_cell.angle_alpha   90.00
_cell.angle_beta   90.00
_cell.angle_gamma   90.00
#
_symmetry.space_group_name_H-M   'P 1'
#
loop_
_entity.id
_entity.type
_entity.pdbx_description
1 polymer ?
#
loop_
_entity_poly.entity_id
_entity_poly.type
_entity_poly.pdbx_seq_one_letter_code
_entity_poly.pdbx_strand_id
1 'polypeptide(L)'
;MSKYDAVKDSGARQEFETGSRRDTQDGKPRLDLIPPLWLTRMGTHLANGAVKYGDNNWQKGQPLSRYYGSALRHTIAWFEGQDDEDHYAAAAWNTLAAMWTLEEIKAGRLPASLDDRQGSIGA
;
A
#
# COMPACT_ATOMS: atom_id res chain seq x y z
N MET A 1 -18.71 27.50 -0.20
CA MET A 1 -17.34 27.30 -0.67
C MET A 1 -17.04 25.83 -0.86
N SER A 2 -16.36 25.52 -1.97
CA SER A 2 -15.90 24.16 -2.21
C SER A 2 -14.73 23.83 -1.27
N LYS A 3 -14.63 22.56 -0.84
CA LYS A 3 -13.45 22.07 -0.08
C LYS A 3 -12.16 22.14 -0.88
N TYR A 4 -12.24 22.41 -2.19
CA TYR A 4 -11.08 22.47 -3.08
C TYR A 4 -10.64 23.90 -3.39
N ASP A 5 -11.25 24.92 -2.77
CA ASP A 5 -10.93 26.33 -3.02
C ASP A 5 -9.56 26.73 -2.49
N ALA A 6 -9.03 26.00 -1.49
CA ALA A 6 -7.74 26.29 -0.90
C ALA A 6 -6.70 25.26 -1.29
N VAL A 7 -5.51 25.74 -1.67
CA VAL A 7 -4.35 24.88 -1.91
C VAL A 7 -3.42 25.00 -0.70
N LYS A 8 -3.04 23.87 -0.11
CA LYS A 8 -2.14 23.86 1.05
C LYS A 8 -0.78 24.42 0.64
N ASP A 9 -0.21 25.25 1.50
CA ASP A 9 1.00 26.00 1.22
C ASP A 9 1.90 25.98 2.45
N SER A 10 3.16 25.54 2.29
CA SER A 10 4.13 25.53 3.38
C SER A 10 4.78 26.90 3.61
N GLY A 11 4.60 27.85 2.69
CA GLY A 11 5.27 29.15 2.71
C GLY A 11 6.65 29.13 2.06
N ALA A 12 7.25 27.96 1.86
CA ALA A 12 8.54 27.83 1.19
C ALA A 12 8.35 27.60 -0.31
N ARG A 13 9.26 28.15 -1.12
CA ARG A 13 9.17 28.07 -2.58
C ARG A 13 10.39 27.42 -3.18
N GLN A 14 10.14 26.67 -4.23
CA GLN A 14 11.15 26.19 -5.16
C GLN A 14 10.99 26.96 -6.46
N GLU A 15 12.06 27.53 -6.97
CA GLU A 15 12.07 28.27 -8.25
C GLU A 15 12.83 27.45 -9.28
N PHE A 16 12.25 27.35 -10.48
CA PHE A 16 12.86 26.65 -11.59
C PHE A 16 13.60 27.63 -12.50
N GLU A 17 14.45 27.09 -13.36
CA GLU A 17 15.25 27.87 -14.31
C GLU A 17 14.38 28.80 -15.17
N THR A 18 13.15 28.40 -15.47
CA THR A 18 12.20 29.19 -16.25
C THR A 18 11.58 30.36 -15.48
N GLY A 19 11.84 30.49 -14.18
CA GLY A 19 11.22 31.46 -13.29
C GLY A 19 9.89 30.99 -12.70
N SER A 20 9.40 29.81 -13.08
CA SER A 20 8.22 29.22 -12.47
C SER A 20 8.52 28.77 -11.04
N ARG A 21 7.54 28.89 -10.14
CA ARG A 21 7.70 28.54 -8.74
C ARG A 21 6.65 27.54 -8.29
N ARG A 22 7.02 26.69 -7.35
CA ARG A 22 6.11 25.77 -6.68
C ARG A 22 6.43 25.74 -5.20
N ASP A 23 5.52 25.15 -4.42
CA ASP A 23 5.82 24.81 -3.03
C ASP A 23 6.97 23.78 -2.99
N THR A 24 7.77 23.83 -1.91
CA THR A 24 8.89 22.89 -1.75
C THR A 24 8.45 21.44 -1.73
N GLN A 25 9.33 20.54 -2.15
CA GLN A 25 9.14 19.10 -2.00
C GLN A 25 9.52 18.60 -0.61
N ASP A 26 10.15 19.42 0.21
CA ASP A 26 10.64 19.02 1.53
C ASP A 26 9.49 18.45 2.37
N GLY A 27 9.72 17.26 2.94
CA GLY A 27 8.72 16.58 3.77
C GLY A 27 7.59 15.89 3.00
N LYS A 28 7.57 15.96 1.67
CA LYS A 28 6.57 15.27 0.85
C LYS A 28 7.09 13.92 0.38
N PRO A 29 6.21 12.91 0.29
CA PRO A 29 6.62 11.62 -0.27
C PRO A 29 7.14 11.76 -1.70
N ARG A 30 8.23 11.06 -1.98
CA ARG A 30 8.85 11.03 -3.30
C ARG A 30 8.24 9.91 -4.14
N LEU A 31 7.00 10.10 -4.57
CA LEU A 31 6.27 9.12 -5.37
C LEU A 31 6.92 8.89 -6.74
N ASP A 32 7.65 9.90 -7.22
CA ASP A 32 8.41 9.83 -8.46
C ASP A 32 9.58 8.83 -8.41
N LEU A 33 9.99 8.40 -7.21
CA LEU A 33 11.04 7.40 -7.05
C LEU A 33 10.51 5.96 -7.12
N ILE A 34 9.20 5.77 -7.16
CA ILE A 34 8.62 4.44 -7.27
C ILE A 34 8.75 3.99 -8.73
N PRO A 35 9.48 2.88 -9.00
CA PRO A 35 9.59 2.39 -10.37
C PRO A 35 8.23 2.02 -10.93
N PRO A 36 7.91 2.44 -12.17
CA PRO A 36 6.64 2.05 -12.80
C PRO A 36 6.39 0.54 -12.84
N LEU A 37 7.46 -0.25 -12.91
CA LEU A 37 7.36 -1.71 -12.88
C LEU A 37 6.62 -2.21 -11.64
N TRP A 38 6.89 -1.62 -10.48
CA TRP A 38 6.21 -2.02 -9.24
C TRP A 38 4.71 -1.76 -9.33
N LEU A 39 4.33 -0.59 -9.84
CA LEU A 39 2.92 -0.21 -9.97
C LEU A 39 2.20 -1.10 -10.98
N THR A 40 2.83 -1.37 -12.13
CA THR A 40 2.23 -2.19 -13.19
C THR A 40 2.00 -3.62 -12.71
N ARG A 41 3.00 -4.23 -12.09
CA ARG A 41 2.87 -5.61 -11.61
C ARG A 41 1.92 -5.71 -10.43
N MET A 42 1.90 -4.73 -9.55
CA MET A 42 0.93 -4.67 -8.47
C MET A 42 -0.49 -4.52 -9.01
N GLY A 43 -0.68 -3.66 -10.00
CA GLY A 43 -1.99 -3.48 -10.65
C GLY A 43 -2.48 -4.76 -11.31
N THR A 44 -1.59 -5.51 -11.97
CA THR A 44 -1.93 -6.80 -12.56
C THR A 44 -2.35 -7.82 -11.49
N HIS A 45 -1.62 -7.85 -10.38
CA HIS A 45 -1.96 -8.73 -9.26
C HIS A 45 -3.36 -8.42 -8.71
N LEU A 46 -3.66 -7.14 -8.52
CA LEU A 46 -4.97 -6.71 -8.04
C LEU A 46 -6.09 -7.03 -9.04
N ALA A 47 -5.83 -6.87 -10.34
CA ALA A 47 -6.80 -7.22 -11.38
C ALA A 47 -7.12 -8.73 -11.36
N ASN A 48 -6.11 -9.57 -11.19
CA ASN A 48 -6.30 -11.02 -11.09
C ASN A 48 -7.13 -11.40 -9.86
N GLY A 49 -6.89 -10.73 -8.73
CA GLY A 49 -7.67 -10.95 -7.52
C GLY A 49 -9.14 -10.51 -7.69
N ALA A 50 -9.34 -9.38 -8.38
CA ALA A 50 -10.68 -8.85 -8.61
C ALA A 50 -11.55 -9.80 -9.46
N VAL A 51 -10.95 -10.52 -10.41
CA VAL A 51 -11.66 -11.52 -11.21
C VAL A 51 -12.24 -12.62 -10.32
N LYS A 52 -11.51 -13.01 -9.27
CA LYS A 52 -11.93 -14.10 -8.38
C LYS A 52 -12.91 -13.64 -7.31
N TYR A 53 -12.68 -12.47 -6.73
CA TYR A 53 -13.34 -12.07 -5.48
C TYR A 53 -14.08 -10.73 -5.59
N GLY A 54 -13.99 -10.03 -6.73
CA GLY A 54 -14.54 -8.69 -6.91
C GLY A 54 -13.55 -7.58 -6.50
N ASP A 55 -13.80 -6.40 -7.01
CA ASP A 55 -12.97 -5.23 -6.73
C ASP A 55 -12.96 -4.94 -5.23
N ASN A 56 -11.76 -4.74 -4.69
CA ASN A 56 -11.57 -4.31 -3.31
C ASN A 56 -12.16 -5.26 -2.25
N ASN A 57 -12.36 -6.53 -2.59
CA ASN A 57 -12.89 -7.52 -1.65
C ASN A 57 -12.10 -7.56 -0.34
N TRP A 58 -10.77 -7.53 -0.41
CA TRP A 58 -9.89 -7.61 0.74
C TRP A 58 -10.04 -6.42 1.71
N GLN A 59 -10.55 -5.28 1.22
CA GLN A 59 -10.77 -4.09 2.05
C GLN A 59 -11.89 -4.27 3.06
N LYS A 60 -12.68 -5.32 2.94
CA LYS A 60 -13.68 -5.69 3.95
C LYS A 60 -13.03 -6.14 5.26
N GLY A 61 -11.76 -6.49 5.22
CA GLY A 61 -10.98 -6.87 6.38
C GLY A 61 -10.65 -8.36 6.41
N GLN A 62 -9.39 -8.65 6.70
CA GLN A 62 -8.89 -10.00 6.90
C GLN A 62 -7.92 -9.98 8.08
N PRO A 63 -7.74 -11.10 8.78
CA PRO A 63 -6.76 -11.15 9.88
C PRO A 63 -5.36 -10.87 9.37
N LEU A 64 -4.58 -10.10 10.12
CA LEU A 64 -3.21 -9.75 9.74
C LEU A 64 -2.33 -10.99 9.55
N SER A 65 -2.55 -12.03 10.36
CA SER A 65 -1.81 -13.29 10.25
C SER A 65 -2.00 -13.98 8.90
N ARG A 66 -3.14 -13.79 8.23
CA ARG A 66 -3.38 -14.37 6.91
C ARG A 66 -2.48 -13.71 5.87
N TYR A 67 -2.33 -12.38 5.94
CA TYR A 67 -1.39 -11.67 5.08
C TYR A 67 0.05 -12.11 5.35
N TYR A 68 0.41 -12.24 6.61
CA TYR A 68 1.75 -12.68 7.01
C TYR A 68 2.10 -14.04 6.43
N GLY A 69 1.25 -15.04 6.63
CA GLY A 69 1.50 -16.39 6.12
C GLY A 69 1.57 -16.43 4.59
N SER A 70 0.68 -15.69 3.93
CA SER A 70 0.66 -15.61 2.47
C SER A 70 1.91 -14.92 1.93
N ALA A 71 2.33 -13.81 2.55
CA ALA A 71 3.55 -13.10 2.18
C ALA A 71 4.78 -14.01 2.26
N LEU A 72 4.88 -14.79 3.34
CA LEU A 72 6.00 -15.72 3.51
C LEU A 72 6.01 -16.82 2.43
N ARG A 73 4.85 -17.41 2.14
CA ARG A 73 4.79 -18.44 1.09
C ARG A 73 5.26 -17.90 -0.26
N HIS A 74 4.83 -16.72 -0.62
CA HIS A 74 5.23 -16.11 -1.89
C HIS A 74 6.70 -15.67 -1.87
N THR A 75 7.20 -15.18 -0.74
CA THR A 75 8.61 -14.82 -0.60
C THR A 75 9.50 -16.04 -0.77
N ILE A 76 9.14 -17.17 -0.14
CA ILE A 76 9.87 -18.42 -0.28
C ILE A 76 9.82 -18.88 -1.75
N ALA A 77 8.65 -18.79 -2.38
CA ALA A 77 8.46 -19.24 -3.76
C ALA A 77 9.36 -18.50 -4.74
N TRP A 78 9.42 -17.16 -4.67
CA TRP A 78 10.28 -16.44 -5.60
C TRP A 78 11.76 -16.66 -5.30
N PHE A 79 12.12 -16.84 -4.03
CA PHE A 79 13.51 -17.14 -3.67
C PHE A 79 13.95 -18.50 -4.22
N GLU A 80 13.03 -19.46 -4.29
CA GLU A 80 13.28 -20.78 -4.85
C GLU A 80 13.19 -20.82 -6.38
N GLY A 81 12.90 -19.69 -7.03
CA GLY A 81 12.84 -19.60 -8.48
C GLY A 81 11.52 -20.06 -9.10
N GLN A 82 10.46 -20.20 -8.32
CA GLN A 82 9.14 -20.57 -8.85
C GLN A 82 8.57 -19.39 -9.64
N ASP A 83 8.04 -19.67 -10.82
CA ASP A 83 7.52 -18.66 -11.74
C ASP A 83 6.13 -18.98 -12.30
N ASP A 84 5.40 -19.86 -11.63
CA ASP A 84 4.02 -20.22 -11.98
C ASP A 84 3.03 -19.09 -11.78
N GLU A 85 3.39 -18.09 -10.99
CA GLU A 85 2.67 -16.84 -10.82
C GLU A 85 3.64 -15.74 -10.40
N ASP A 86 3.16 -14.49 -10.30
CA ASP A 86 4.00 -13.37 -9.87
C ASP A 86 4.13 -13.36 -8.35
N HIS A 87 5.05 -14.18 -7.84
CA HIS A 87 5.28 -14.30 -6.41
C HIS A 87 5.87 -13.02 -5.79
N TYR A 88 6.62 -12.23 -6.57
CA TYR A 88 7.12 -10.95 -6.09
C TYR A 88 5.96 -10.00 -5.77
N ALA A 89 5.06 -9.81 -6.71
CA ALA A 89 3.91 -8.93 -6.52
C ALA A 89 3.00 -9.44 -5.41
N ALA A 90 2.77 -10.75 -5.35
CA ALA A 90 1.92 -11.35 -4.31
C ALA A 90 2.51 -11.16 -2.91
N ALA A 91 3.82 -11.35 -2.75
CA ALA A 91 4.48 -11.14 -1.47
C ALA A 91 4.38 -9.67 -1.03
N ALA A 92 4.68 -8.74 -1.93
CA ALA A 92 4.62 -7.32 -1.65
C ALA A 92 3.19 -6.88 -1.33
N TRP A 93 2.21 -7.32 -2.13
CA TRP A 93 0.81 -6.97 -1.92
C TRP A 93 0.32 -7.40 -0.54
N ASN A 94 0.63 -8.62 -0.12
CA ASN A 94 0.18 -9.11 1.19
C ASN A 94 0.70 -8.21 2.32
N THR A 95 1.95 -7.78 2.26
CA THR A 95 2.51 -6.88 3.27
C THR A 95 1.85 -5.51 3.23
N LEU A 96 1.63 -4.96 2.03
CA LEU A 96 0.96 -3.66 1.88
C LEU A 96 -0.49 -3.72 2.32
N ALA A 97 -1.19 -4.81 2.04
CA ALA A 97 -2.57 -5.01 2.48
C ALA A 97 -2.66 -5.12 4.01
N ALA A 98 -1.69 -5.78 4.64
CA ALA A 98 -1.60 -5.84 6.10
C ALA A 98 -1.42 -4.43 6.69
N MET A 99 -0.52 -3.65 6.11
CA MET A 99 -0.28 -2.27 6.55
C MET A 99 -1.55 -1.43 6.43
N TRP A 100 -2.23 -1.49 5.28
CA TRP A 100 -3.49 -0.77 5.04
C TRP A 100 -4.56 -1.19 6.07
N THR A 101 -4.71 -2.49 6.28
CA THR A 101 -5.69 -3.03 7.25
C THR A 101 -5.41 -2.53 8.65
N LEU A 102 -4.13 -2.51 9.07
CA LEU A 102 -3.75 -2.01 10.39
C LEU A 102 -4.13 -0.53 10.55
N GLU A 103 -3.90 0.29 9.53
CA GLU A 103 -4.30 1.70 9.58
C GLU A 103 -5.82 1.86 9.68
N GLU A 104 -6.60 1.02 8.99
CA GLU A 104 -8.05 1.02 9.09
C GLU A 104 -8.53 0.59 10.49
N ILE A 105 -7.85 -0.37 11.11
CA ILE A 105 -8.13 -0.79 12.49
C ILE A 105 -7.87 0.38 13.44
N LYS A 106 -6.72 1.05 13.30
CA LYS A 106 -6.38 2.21 14.15
C LYS A 106 -7.37 3.34 14.00
N ALA A 107 -7.92 3.52 12.82
CA ALA A 107 -8.92 4.56 12.54
C ALA A 107 -10.33 4.17 12.98
N GLY A 108 -10.53 2.95 13.47
CA GLY A 108 -11.84 2.47 13.92
C GLY A 108 -12.78 2.06 12.79
N ARG A 109 -12.27 1.91 11.55
CA ARG A 109 -13.07 1.51 10.40
C ARG A 109 -13.14 0.01 10.20
N LEU A 110 -12.22 -0.74 10.78
CA LEU A 110 -12.25 -2.20 10.79
C LEU A 110 -12.11 -2.72 12.22
N PRO A 111 -12.61 -3.94 12.50
CA PRO A 111 -12.58 -4.49 13.85
C PRO A 111 -11.16 -4.70 14.37
N ALA A 112 -10.93 -4.36 15.63
CA ALA A 112 -9.64 -4.56 16.31
C ALA A 112 -9.23 -6.03 16.35
N SER A 113 -10.20 -6.95 16.32
CA SER A 113 -9.94 -8.39 16.37
C SER A 113 -9.14 -8.91 15.16
N LEU A 114 -9.08 -8.12 14.07
CA LEU A 114 -8.26 -8.49 12.93
C LEU A 114 -6.76 -8.34 13.19
N ASP A 115 -6.38 -7.57 14.20
CA ASP A 115 -4.97 -7.47 14.62
C ASP A 115 -4.64 -8.63 15.54
N ASP A 116 -4.34 -9.76 14.93
CA ASP A 116 -3.96 -10.99 15.61
C ASP A 116 -2.44 -11.22 15.59
N ARG A 117 -1.67 -10.13 15.50
CA ARG A 117 -0.21 -10.21 15.58
C ARG A 117 0.20 -10.60 16.99
N GLN A 118 1.25 -11.42 17.08
CA GLN A 118 1.74 -11.91 18.38
C GLN A 118 2.25 -10.76 19.26
N GLY A 119 2.88 -9.76 18.66
CA GLY A 119 3.41 -8.61 19.40
C GLY A 119 2.37 -7.56 19.79
N SER A 120 1.12 -7.68 19.34
CA SER A 120 0.04 -6.73 19.67
C SER A 120 -0.73 -7.13 20.92
N ILE A 121 -0.58 -8.39 21.36
CA ILE A 121 -1.33 -8.93 22.49
C ILE A 121 -0.86 -8.23 23.76
N GLY A 122 -1.81 -7.59 24.48
CA GLY A 122 -1.50 -6.85 25.69
C GLY A 122 -0.89 -5.48 25.46
N ALA A 123 -0.78 -5.07 24.22
CA ALA A 123 -0.31 -3.73 23.89
C ALA A 123 -1.38 -2.67 24.13
#